data_c83aeabd6779a3dd07a1f68e8b596d8d
#
_entry.id   c83aeabd6779a3dd07a1f68e8b596d8d
#
_cell.length_a   1.000
_cell.length_b   1.000
_cell.length_c   1.000
_cell.angle_alpha   90.00
_cell.angle_beta   90.00
_cell.angle_gamma   90.00
#
_symmetry.space_group_name_H-M   'P 1'
#
loop_
_entity.id
_entity.type
_entity.pdbx_description
1 polymer ?
#
loop_
_entity_poly.entity_id
_entity_poly.type
_entity_poly.pdbx_seq_one_letter_code
_entity_poly.pdbx_strand_id
1 'polypeptide(L)'
;MGATFVAVIPARFGSTRLPGKPLLDIAGEPMVAHVWRRAQQSAASRVVIATDDSRIQAAMEALGADVVMTRADHPSGTDRLAEVAEKLALPDETLVVNVQGDEPLIPPALINQVAERLADDEGASIATLAESISDVETLFNPNVVKVVRRFDGRALYFSRAPIPWDRERFAAQPALLETDAWLRHIGIYAYRASFLYAYRDWPPATLEQLEQLEQLRALQHGHAIQVALACEANPAGVDTAEDLERVRAHLARTQ
;
A
#
# COMPACT_ATOMS: atom_id res chain seq x y z
N MET A 1 2.60 10.19 -22.37
CA MET A 1 2.01 8.84 -22.24
C MET A 1 2.16 8.45 -20.80
N GLY A 2 1.09 7.93 -20.16
CA GLY A 2 1.19 7.47 -18.75
C GLY A 2 2.15 6.28 -18.62
N ALA A 3 2.62 6.02 -17.40
CA ALA A 3 3.47 4.89 -17.10
C ALA A 3 2.73 3.57 -17.36
N THR A 4 3.37 2.60 -18.01
CA THR A 4 2.84 1.24 -18.16
C THR A 4 3.20 0.43 -16.92
N PHE A 5 2.22 -0.18 -16.25
CA PHE A 5 2.44 -0.96 -15.03
C PHE A 5 1.45 -2.12 -14.87
N VAL A 6 1.81 -3.06 -14.01
CA VAL A 6 0.95 -4.17 -13.55
C VAL A 6 0.47 -3.84 -12.14
N ALA A 7 -0.84 -3.89 -11.90
CA ALA A 7 -1.40 -3.78 -10.56
C ALA A 7 -1.54 -5.19 -9.95
N VAL A 8 -1.02 -5.39 -8.75
CA VAL A 8 -1.13 -6.65 -7.99
C VAL A 8 -1.88 -6.38 -6.70
N ILE A 9 -2.91 -7.18 -6.43
CA ILE A 9 -3.75 -7.08 -5.24
C ILE A 9 -3.51 -8.33 -4.39
N PRO A 10 -2.67 -8.23 -3.33
CA PRO A 10 -2.50 -9.34 -2.41
C PRO A 10 -3.77 -9.55 -1.57
N ALA A 11 -4.29 -10.77 -1.54
CA ALA A 11 -5.49 -11.15 -0.81
C ALA A 11 -5.27 -12.46 -0.06
N ARG A 12 -5.05 -12.38 1.28
CA ARG A 12 -4.88 -13.54 2.15
C ARG A 12 -6.18 -13.85 2.87
N PHE A 13 -6.55 -15.14 2.95
CA PHE A 13 -7.72 -15.54 3.75
C PHE A 13 -7.47 -15.39 5.25
N GLY A 14 -6.23 -15.66 5.69
CA GLY A 14 -5.81 -15.58 7.08
C GLY A 14 -5.71 -14.12 7.57
N SER A 15 -6.76 -13.65 8.21
CA SER A 15 -6.78 -12.38 8.95
C SER A 15 -7.19 -12.65 10.39
N THR A 16 -6.42 -12.16 11.35
CA THR A 16 -6.70 -12.37 12.79
C THR A 16 -7.86 -11.53 13.29
N ARG A 17 -8.00 -10.31 12.79
CA ARG A 17 -9.05 -9.34 13.20
C ARG A 17 -10.37 -9.57 12.48
N LEU A 18 -10.34 -9.95 11.20
CA LEU A 18 -11.51 -10.23 10.37
C LEU A 18 -11.26 -11.51 9.55
N PRO A 19 -11.61 -12.70 10.05
CA PRO A 19 -11.43 -13.95 9.33
C PRO A 19 -12.13 -13.93 7.97
N GLY A 20 -11.41 -14.37 6.92
CA GLY A 20 -11.95 -14.35 5.56
C GLY A 20 -12.18 -12.96 4.96
N LYS A 21 -11.52 -11.94 5.51
CA LYS A 21 -11.64 -10.52 5.15
C LYS A 21 -11.83 -10.25 3.65
N PRO A 22 -11.04 -10.81 2.71
CA PRO A 22 -11.21 -10.54 1.28
C PRO A 22 -12.56 -10.98 0.70
N LEU A 23 -13.20 -11.98 1.32
CA LEU A 23 -14.48 -12.53 0.86
C LEU A 23 -15.70 -11.97 1.63
N LEU A 24 -15.50 -11.01 2.55
CA LEU A 24 -16.62 -10.36 3.24
C LEU A 24 -17.48 -9.61 2.22
N ASP A 25 -18.78 -9.82 2.34
CA ASP A 25 -19.76 -9.19 1.45
C ASP A 25 -19.83 -7.68 1.67
N ILE A 26 -19.75 -6.94 0.57
CA ILE A 26 -20.02 -5.50 0.50
C ILE A 26 -20.95 -5.30 -0.71
N ALA A 27 -22.19 -4.91 -0.47
CA ALA A 27 -23.17 -4.63 -1.52
C ALA A 27 -23.36 -5.80 -2.52
N GLY A 28 -23.30 -7.06 -2.05
CA GLY A 28 -23.52 -8.27 -2.86
C GLY A 28 -22.25 -8.82 -3.55
N GLU A 29 -21.08 -8.23 -3.32
CA GLU A 29 -19.80 -8.70 -3.89
C GLU A 29 -18.74 -8.85 -2.81
N PRO A 30 -17.73 -9.74 -2.99
CA PRO A 30 -16.59 -9.83 -2.09
C PRO A 30 -15.83 -8.50 -2.00
N MET A 31 -15.30 -8.15 -0.82
CA MET A 31 -14.53 -6.93 -0.62
C MET A 31 -13.39 -6.79 -1.63
N VAL A 32 -12.63 -7.86 -1.91
CA VAL A 32 -11.53 -7.85 -2.88
C VAL A 32 -12.01 -7.56 -4.31
N ALA A 33 -13.26 -7.85 -4.66
CA ALA A 33 -13.82 -7.52 -5.96
C ALA A 33 -13.96 -5.99 -6.15
N HIS A 34 -14.31 -5.26 -5.08
CA HIS A 34 -14.34 -3.79 -5.12
C HIS A 34 -12.95 -3.21 -5.36
N VAL A 35 -11.92 -3.73 -4.67
CA VAL A 35 -10.53 -3.31 -4.91
C VAL A 35 -10.12 -3.59 -6.35
N TRP A 36 -10.41 -4.80 -6.85
CA TRP A 36 -10.11 -5.19 -8.23
C TRP A 36 -10.78 -4.27 -9.26
N ARG A 37 -12.07 -3.93 -9.08
CA ARG A 37 -12.77 -2.99 -9.96
C ARG A 37 -12.13 -1.59 -9.94
N ARG A 38 -11.68 -1.11 -8.78
CA ARG A 38 -10.94 0.15 -8.67
C ARG A 38 -9.62 0.10 -9.43
N ALA A 39 -8.87 -1.00 -9.26
CA ALA A 39 -7.62 -1.19 -9.98
C ALA A 39 -7.83 -1.27 -11.50
N GLN A 40 -8.93 -1.89 -11.97
CA GLN A 40 -9.28 -1.92 -13.40
C GLN A 40 -9.64 -0.54 -13.98
N GLN A 41 -10.09 0.41 -13.16
CA GLN A 41 -10.35 1.79 -13.58
C GLN A 41 -9.07 2.63 -13.66
N SER A 42 -7.94 2.11 -13.21
CA SER A 42 -6.63 2.74 -13.36
C SER A 42 -6.05 2.52 -14.76
N ALA A 43 -4.88 3.11 -15.02
CA ALA A 43 -4.11 2.92 -16.26
C ALA A 43 -3.28 1.62 -16.26
N ALA A 44 -3.51 0.69 -15.31
CA ALA A 44 -2.81 -0.59 -15.26
C ALA A 44 -3.02 -1.39 -16.56
N SER A 45 -1.95 -1.86 -17.17
CA SER A 45 -2.01 -2.72 -18.36
C SER A 45 -2.54 -4.14 -18.04
N ARG A 46 -2.42 -4.54 -16.77
CA ARG A 46 -2.87 -5.82 -16.22
C ARG A 46 -3.18 -5.65 -14.75
N VAL A 47 -4.26 -6.29 -14.27
CA VAL A 47 -4.64 -6.33 -12.85
C VAL A 47 -4.69 -7.78 -12.41
N VAL A 48 -3.91 -8.13 -11.39
CA VAL A 48 -3.73 -9.50 -10.91
C VAL A 48 -4.09 -9.58 -9.43
N ILE A 49 -4.83 -10.60 -9.04
CA ILE A 49 -5.06 -10.94 -7.63
C ILE A 49 -4.07 -12.01 -7.22
N ALA A 50 -3.32 -11.76 -6.15
CA ALA A 50 -2.36 -12.70 -5.58
C ALA A 50 -2.92 -13.33 -4.30
N THR A 51 -3.23 -14.62 -4.31
CA THR A 51 -3.83 -15.29 -3.16
C THR A 51 -3.20 -16.66 -2.90
N ASP A 52 -3.33 -17.12 -1.66
CA ASP A 52 -2.97 -18.45 -1.20
C ASP A 52 -4.19 -19.35 -0.91
N ASP A 53 -5.40 -18.85 -1.22
CA ASP A 53 -6.64 -19.52 -0.86
C ASP A 53 -7.53 -19.79 -2.08
N SER A 54 -7.90 -21.06 -2.26
CA SER A 54 -8.71 -21.51 -3.40
C SER A 54 -10.12 -20.94 -3.42
N ARG A 55 -10.67 -20.52 -2.27
CA ARG A 55 -12.00 -19.87 -2.20
C ARG A 55 -11.94 -18.47 -2.79
N ILE A 56 -10.85 -17.72 -2.50
CA ILE A 56 -10.63 -16.39 -3.10
C ILE A 56 -10.39 -16.56 -4.59
N GLN A 57 -9.57 -17.54 -4.99
CA GLN A 57 -9.34 -17.85 -6.41
C GLN A 57 -10.66 -18.11 -7.13
N ALA A 58 -11.46 -19.07 -6.66
CA ALA A 58 -12.71 -19.44 -7.29
C ALA A 58 -13.71 -18.27 -7.38
N ALA A 59 -13.82 -17.46 -6.32
CA ALA A 59 -14.72 -16.30 -6.29
C ALA A 59 -14.29 -15.25 -7.31
N MET A 60 -12.99 -14.99 -7.44
CA MET A 60 -12.50 -13.93 -8.32
C MET A 60 -12.39 -14.36 -9.79
N GLU A 61 -12.03 -15.62 -10.06
CA GLU A 61 -12.08 -16.19 -11.42
C GLU A 61 -13.52 -16.23 -11.97
N ALA A 62 -14.52 -16.49 -11.12
CA ALA A 62 -15.93 -16.41 -11.51
C ALA A 62 -16.36 -14.99 -11.95
N LEU A 63 -15.68 -13.95 -11.47
CA LEU A 63 -15.85 -12.55 -11.90
C LEU A 63 -14.98 -12.17 -13.11
N GLY A 64 -14.16 -13.10 -13.61
CA GLY A 64 -13.25 -12.87 -14.73
C GLY A 64 -11.92 -12.20 -14.36
N ALA A 65 -11.55 -12.21 -13.08
CA ALA A 65 -10.25 -11.68 -12.65
C ALA A 65 -9.10 -12.63 -12.99
N ASP A 66 -7.94 -12.06 -13.28
CA ASP A 66 -6.68 -12.79 -13.41
C ASP A 66 -6.13 -13.09 -12.01
N VAL A 67 -6.01 -14.36 -11.65
CA VAL A 67 -5.61 -14.79 -10.31
C VAL A 67 -4.32 -15.60 -10.36
N VAL A 68 -3.34 -15.23 -9.55
CA VAL A 68 -2.09 -15.96 -9.37
C VAL A 68 -2.08 -16.58 -7.97
N MET A 69 -2.07 -17.90 -7.92
CA MET A 69 -1.87 -18.62 -6.66
C MET A 69 -0.43 -18.46 -6.18
N THR A 70 -0.26 -18.12 -4.91
CA THR A 70 1.02 -17.90 -4.25
C THR A 70 1.14 -18.78 -3.01
N ARG A 71 2.36 -18.94 -2.50
CA ARG A 71 2.59 -19.68 -1.26
C ARG A 71 1.89 -19.01 -0.08
N ALA A 72 1.49 -19.81 0.92
CA ALA A 72 0.82 -19.32 2.12
C ALA A 72 1.80 -18.76 3.18
N ASP A 73 3.08 -19.17 3.10
CA ASP A 73 4.11 -18.92 4.11
C ASP A 73 4.93 -17.64 3.89
N HIS A 74 4.48 -16.75 3.00
CA HIS A 74 5.14 -15.46 2.81
C HIS A 74 5.11 -14.62 4.10
N PRO A 75 6.28 -14.12 4.56
CA PRO A 75 6.36 -13.30 5.75
C PRO A 75 5.73 -11.92 5.55
N SER A 76 5.71 -11.42 4.31
CA SER A 76 5.22 -10.07 4.00
C SER A 76 4.42 -10.00 2.68
N GLY A 77 3.74 -8.86 2.48
CA GLY A 77 3.08 -8.54 1.22
C GLY A 77 4.08 -8.38 0.07
N THR A 78 5.21 -7.77 0.33
CA THR A 78 6.28 -7.56 -0.66
C THR A 78 6.88 -8.87 -1.15
N ASP A 79 7.09 -9.87 -0.26
CA ASP A 79 7.55 -11.22 -0.64
C ASP A 79 6.54 -11.92 -1.58
N ARG A 80 5.23 -11.72 -1.34
CA ARG A 80 4.17 -12.26 -2.21
C ARG A 80 4.21 -11.62 -3.61
N LEU A 81 4.43 -10.30 -3.68
CA LEU A 81 4.59 -9.61 -4.96
C LEU A 81 5.81 -10.10 -5.74
N ALA A 82 6.91 -10.39 -5.05
CA ALA A 82 8.11 -10.96 -5.67
C ALA A 82 7.80 -12.31 -6.33
N GLU A 83 7.06 -13.21 -5.67
CA GLU A 83 6.62 -14.48 -6.27
C GLU A 83 5.71 -14.25 -7.48
N VAL A 84 4.79 -13.27 -7.42
CA VAL A 84 3.94 -12.93 -8.57
C VAL A 84 4.77 -12.45 -9.74
N ALA A 85 5.72 -11.53 -9.50
CA ALA A 85 6.61 -11.02 -10.54
C ALA A 85 7.39 -12.15 -11.23
N GLU A 86 7.89 -13.12 -10.45
CA GLU A 86 8.59 -14.30 -10.95
C GLU A 86 7.66 -15.22 -11.76
N LYS A 87 6.47 -15.56 -11.24
CA LYS A 87 5.50 -16.43 -11.95
C LYS A 87 5.01 -15.84 -13.27
N LEU A 88 4.93 -14.51 -13.33
CA LEU A 88 4.56 -13.79 -14.55
C LEU A 88 5.77 -13.50 -15.45
N ALA A 89 6.99 -13.86 -15.04
CA ALA A 89 8.24 -13.59 -15.74
C ALA A 89 8.36 -12.12 -16.16
N LEU A 90 8.07 -11.20 -15.23
CA LEU A 90 8.08 -9.76 -15.52
C LEU A 90 9.51 -9.30 -15.83
N PRO A 91 9.73 -8.52 -16.90
CA PRO A 91 11.03 -7.87 -17.14
C PRO A 91 11.44 -6.96 -15.98
N ASP A 92 12.74 -6.81 -15.74
CA ASP A 92 13.33 -6.05 -14.63
C ASP A 92 12.79 -4.62 -14.49
N GLU A 93 12.53 -3.96 -15.61
CA GLU A 93 12.05 -2.57 -15.66
C GLU A 93 10.52 -2.44 -15.48
N THR A 94 9.79 -3.56 -15.41
CA THR A 94 8.34 -3.53 -15.23
C THR A 94 7.99 -2.87 -13.90
N LEU A 95 7.07 -1.91 -13.93
CA LEU A 95 6.51 -1.32 -12.73
C LEU A 95 5.37 -2.21 -12.20
N VAL A 96 5.44 -2.51 -10.91
CA VAL A 96 4.45 -3.33 -10.20
C VAL A 96 3.83 -2.48 -9.09
N VAL A 97 2.54 -2.19 -9.18
CA VAL A 97 1.82 -1.45 -8.14
C VAL A 97 1.14 -2.42 -7.19
N ASN A 98 1.48 -2.33 -5.91
CA ASN A 98 0.82 -3.05 -4.82
C ASN A 98 -0.43 -2.27 -4.38
N VAL A 99 -1.61 -2.78 -4.72
CA VAL A 99 -2.89 -2.24 -4.27
C VAL A 99 -3.41 -3.10 -3.13
N GLN A 100 -3.52 -2.53 -1.94
CA GLN A 100 -3.91 -3.29 -0.75
C GLN A 100 -5.31 -3.90 -0.90
N GLY A 101 -5.43 -5.22 -0.67
CA GLY A 101 -6.67 -5.98 -0.84
C GLY A 101 -7.79 -5.60 0.15
N ASP A 102 -7.54 -4.68 1.07
CA ASP A 102 -8.46 -4.17 2.08
C ASP A 102 -8.83 -2.68 1.91
N GLU A 103 -8.51 -2.10 0.75
CA GLU A 103 -8.86 -0.72 0.40
C GLU A 103 -9.94 -0.66 -0.72
N PRO A 104 -11.19 -1.07 -0.45
CA PRO A 104 -12.25 -1.15 -1.48
C PRO A 104 -12.66 0.20 -2.06
N LEU A 105 -12.28 1.30 -1.44
CA LEU A 105 -12.57 2.66 -1.89
C LEU A 105 -11.34 3.38 -2.45
N ILE A 106 -10.21 2.68 -2.68
CA ILE A 106 -8.98 3.27 -3.22
C ILE A 106 -9.26 4.07 -4.49
N PRO A 107 -8.87 5.36 -4.60
CA PRO A 107 -9.01 6.12 -5.82
C PRO A 107 -8.09 5.60 -6.93
N PRO A 108 -8.58 5.31 -8.15
CA PRO A 108 -7.74 4.90 -9.27
C PRO A 108 -6.63 5.91 -9.61
N ALA A 109 -6.86 7.20 -9.33
CA ALA A 109 -5.86 8.24 -9.52
C ALA A 109 -4.61 8.05 -8.65
N LEU A 110 -4.74 7.52 -7.41
CA LEU A 110 -3.59 7.22 -6.56
C LEU A 110 -2.78 6.03 -7.09
N ILE A 111 -3.45 5.03 -7.69
CA ILE A 111 -2.80 3.89 -8.33
C ILE A 111 -1.95 4.36 -9.52
N ASN A 112 -2.49 5.27 -10.33
CA ASN A 112 -1.76 5.87 -11.44
C ASN A 112 -0.60 6.75 -10.93
N GLN A 113 -0.88 7.60 -9.96
CA GLN A 113 0.10 8.53 -9.42
C GLN A 113 1.35 7.82 -8.88
N VAL A 114 1.18 6.75 -8.10
CA VAL A 114 2.34 6.04 -7.52
C VAL A 114 3.21 5.39 -8.60
N ALA A 115 2.60 4.86 -9.67
CA ALA A 115 3.33 4.31 -10.82
C ALA A 115 4.10 5.40 -11.59
N GLU A 116 3.45 6.54 -11.86
CA GLU A 116 4.08 7.68 -12.52
C GLU A 116 5.25 8.24 -11.72
N ARG A 117 5.10 8.37 -10.39
CA ARG A 117 6.20 8.84 -9.53
C ARG A 117 7.42 7.94 -9.57
N LEU A 118 7.24 6.62 -9.69
CA LEU A 118 8.36 5.70 -9.86
C LEU A 118 8.95 5.76 -11.27
N ALA A 119 8.12 5.94 -12.29
CA ALA A 119 8.60 6.09 -13.66
C ALA A 119 9.46 7.35 -13.84
N ASP A 120 9.10 8.44 -13.16
CA ASP A 120 9.79 9.73 -13.24
C ASP A 120 11.14 9.78 -12.48
N ASP A 121 11.41 8.81 -11.58
CA ASP A 121 12.66 8.74 -10.81
C ASP A 121 13.44 7.44 -11.11
N GLU A 122 14.34 7.49 -12.10
CA GLU A 122 15.17 6.34 -12.47
C GLU A 122 16.09 5.86 -11.32
N GLY A 123 16.41 6.73 -10.38
CA GLY A 123 17.25 6.39 -9.22
C GLY A 123 16.48 5.80 -8.04
N ALA A 124 15.14 5.74 -8.10
CA ALA A 124 14.32 5.11 -7.08
C ALA A 124 13.94 3.68 -7.48
N SER A 125 13.95 2.78 -6.51
CA SER A 125 13.48 1.40 -6.66
C SER A 125 12.01 1.23 -6.28
N ILE A 126 11.49 2.18 -5.47
CA ILE A 126 10.16 2.17 -4.88
C ILE A 126 9.58 3.58 -4.97
N ALA A 127 8.27 3.69 -5.17
CA ALA A 127 7.52 4.90 -4.90
C ALA A 127 6.36 4.60 -3.95
N THR A 128 5.96 5.60 -3.18
CA THR A 128 4.79 5.56 -2.29
C THR A 128 4.19 6.96 -2.15
N LEU A 129 3.07 7.05 -1.46
CA LEU A 129 2.35 8.30 -1.28
C LEU A 129 2.28 8.69 0.21
N ALA A 130 2.04 9.96 0.45
CA ALA A 130 1.80 10.51 1.77
C ALA A 130 0.75 11.62 1.70
N GLU A 131 0.16 11.96 2.83
CA GLU A 131 -0.72 13.11 2.99
C GLU A 131 -0.37 13.90 4.24
N SER A 132 -0.75 15.19 4.29
CA SER A 132 -0.47 16.05 5.43
C SER A 132 -1.29 15.63 6.65
N ILE A 133 -0.67 15.63 7.84
CA ILE A 133 -1.33 15.44 9.12
C ILE A 133 -1.73 16.82 9.65
N SER A 134 -3.02 17.00 9.94
CA SER A 134 -3.58 18.27 10.39
C SER A 134 -3.93 18.31 11.88
N ASP A 135 -3.86 17.19 12.59
CA ASP A 135 -4.25 17.10 14.01
C ASP A 135 -3.22 16.33 14.85
N VAL A 136 -3.17 16.69 16.12
CA VAL A 136 -2.21 16.13 17.10
C VAL A 136 -2.48 14.67 17.42
N GLU A 137 -3.75 14.27 17.48
CA GLU A 137 -4.14 12.90 17.78
C GLU A 137 -3.60 11.93 16.73
N THR A 138 -3.80 12.24 15.45
CA THR A 138 -3.26 11.49 14.32
C THR A 138 -1.73 11.43 14.35
N LEU A 139 -1.06 12.55 14.67
CA LEU A 139 0.41 12.59 14.72
C LEU A 139 0.98 11.67 15.79
N PHE A 140 0.37 11.64 16.97
CA PHE A 140 0.84 10.81 18.09
C PHE A 140 0.28 9.38 18.10
N ASN A 141 -0.61 9.03 17.17
CA ASN A 141 -1.14 7.68 17.02
C ASN A 141 -0.06 6.74 16.43
N PRO A 142 0.39 5.70 17.15
CA PRO A 142 1.41 4.77 16.66
C PRO A 142 0.93 3.86 15.52
N ASN A 143 -0.38 3.78 15.28
CA ASN A 143 -0.94 3.04 14.13
C ASN A 143 -0.86 3.86 12.84
N VAL A 144 -0.69 5.17 12.93
CA VAL A 144 -0.42 6.06 11.81
C VAL A 144 1.09 6.13 11.57
N VAL A 145 1.55 5.67 10.44
CA VAL A 145 2.97 5.74 10.06
C VAL A 145 3.29 7.12 9.55
N LYS A 146 4.31 7.75 10.12
CA LYS A 146 4.83 9.06 9.67
C LYS A 146 5.99 8.84 8.71
N VAL A 147 6.19 9.79 7.80
CA VAL A 147 7.33 9.81 6.89
C VAL A 147 7.95 11.19 6.83
N VAL A 148 9.27 11.25 6.85
CA VAL A 148 10.05 12.44 6.55
C VAL A 148 10.78 12.25 5.23
N ARG A 149 10.87 13.30 4.42
CA ARG A 149 11.45 13.24 3.08
C ARG A 149 12.44 14.37 2.82
N ARG A 150 13.31 14.16 1.86
CA ARG A 150 14.23 15.15 1.33
C ARG A 150 13.46 16.16 0.46
N PHE A 151 14.15 17.23 0.06
CA PHE A 151 13.59 18.23 -0.87
C PHE A 151 13.29 17.64 -2.26
N ASP A 152 14.03 16.61 -2.69
CA ASP A 152 13.77 15.88 -3.93
C ASP A 152 12.63 14.84 -3.82
N GLY A 153 11.98 14.76 -2.67
CA GLY A 153 10.86 13.86 -2.42
C GLY A 153 11.25 12.48 -1.91
N ARG A 154 12.53 12.10 -1.91
CA ARG A 154 12.94 10.77 -1.43
C ARG A 154 12.83 10.66 0.09
N ALA A 155 12.37 9.52 0.58
CA ALA A 155 12.22 9.25 2.00
C ALA A 155 13.57 9.34 2.73
N LEU A 156 13.56 9.97 3.90
CA LEU A 156 14.65 9.89 4.88
C LEU A 156 14.39 8.74 5.85
N TYR A 157 13.16 8.65 6.38
CA TYR A 157 12.77 7.60 7.32
C TYR A 157 11.25 7.50 7.45
N PHE A 158 10.77 6.31 7.82
CA PHE A 158 9.39 6.04 8.22
C PHE A 158 9.37 5.60 9.67
N SER A 159 8.40 6.06 10.46
CA SER A 159 8.28 5.68 11.86
C SER A 159 6.84 5.72 12.38
N ARG A 160 6.58 4.86 13.36
CA ARG A 160 5.36 4.95 14.18
C ARG A 160 5.43 6.09 15.19
N ALA A 161 6.64 6.53 15.56
CA ALA A 161 6.84 7.69 16.40
C ALA A 161 6.44 9.00 15.69
N PRO A 162 6.11 10.07 16.42
CA PRO A 162 5.87 11.39 15.82
C PRO A 162 7.20 11.98 15.32
N ILE A 163 7.40 11.96 14.00
CA ILE A 163 8.56 12.52 13.30
C ILE A 163 8.12 13.51 12.22
N PRO A 164 8.88 14.64 12.02
CA PRO A 164 9.98 15.11 12.87
C PRO A 164 9.51 15.55 14.26
N TRP A 165 10.40 15.47 15.25
CA TRP A 165 10.12 15.97 16.60
C TRP A 165 10.27 17.49 16.66
N ASP A 166 9.19 18.21 16.93
CA ASP A 166 9.26 19.65 17.20
C ASP A 166 9.75 19.90 18.62
N ARG A 167 11.02 20.29 18.73
CA ARG A 167 11.71 20.42 20.01
C ARG A 167 11.04 21.44 20.95
N GLU A 168 10.50 22.52 20.39
CA GLU A 168 9.95 23.60 21.21
C GLU A 168 8.48 23.33 21.58
N ARG A 169 7.68 22.88 20.62
CA ARG A 169 6.23 22.74 20.81
C ARG A 169 5.85 21.46 21.53
N PHE A 170 6.51 20.34 21.24
CA PHE A 170 6.14 19.06 21.84
C PHE A 170 6.52 18.94 23.32
N ALA A 171 7.40 19.81 23.82
CA ALA A 171 7.66 19.93 25.26
C ALA A 171 6.44 20.41 26.05
N ALA A 172 5.53 21.17 25.43
CA ALA A 172 4.34 21.76 26.04
C ALA A 172 3.02 21.04 25.72
N GLN A 173 3.06 19.85 25.07
CA GLN A 173 1.89 19.11 24.56
C GLN A 173 0.98 20.02 23.69
N PRO A 174 1.30 20.22 22.42
CA PRO A 174 0.60 21.14 21.55
C PRO A 174 -0.86 20.73 21.37
N ALA A 175 -1.75 21.68 21.39
CA ALA A 175 -3.17 21.48 21.06
C ALA A 175 -3.43 21.52 19.55
N LEU A 176 -2.55 22.17 18.78
CA LEU A 176 -2.68 22.37 17.34
C LEU A 176 -1.33 22.16 16.63
N LEU A 177 -1.40 21.71 15.39
CA LEU A 177 -0.27 21.69 14.46
C LEU A 177 -0.33 22.98 13.62
N GLU A 178 0.74 23.76 13.64
CA GLU A 178 0.80 25.06 12.94
C GLU A 178 1.51 24.97 11.59
N THR A 179 1.92 23.79 11.18
CA THR A 179 2.63 23.57 9.91
C THR A 179 2.19 22.24 9.28
N ASP A 180 2.36 22.10 7.98
CA ASP A 180 2.15 20.89 7.18
C ASP A 180 3.40 20.00 7.08
N ALA A 181 4.33 20.17 8.04
CA ALA A 181 5.60 19.43 8.05
C ALA A 181 5.44 17.93 8.32
N TRP A 182 4.36 17.51 8.97
CA TRP A 182 4.11 16.12 9.28
C TRP A 182 3.30 15.43 8.20
N LEU A 183 3.79 14.28 7.75
CA LEU A 183 3.18 13.51 6.69
C LEU A 183 2.79 12.11 7.21
N ARG A 184 1.54 11.71 6.95
CA ARG A 184 1.08 10.33 7.10
C ARG A 184 1.42 9.56 5.83
N HIS A 185 2.11 8.46 5.97
CA HIS A 185 2.36 7.52 4.88
C HIS A 185 1.06 6.81 4.47
N ILE A 186 0.84 6.69 3.17
CA ILE A 186 -0.24 5.89 2.57
C ILE A 186 0.35 4.58 2.05
N GLY A 187 -0.24 3.45 2.46
CA GLY A 187 0.28 2.09 2.21
C GLY A 187 0.19 1.60 0.77
N ILE A 188 0.11 2.49 -0.24
CA ILE A 188 0.19 2.13 -1.65
C ILE A 188 1.64 2.26 -2.14
N TYR A 189 2.10 1.28 -2.93
CA TYR A 189 3.47 1.25 -3.41
C TYR A 189 3.55 0.89 -4.89
N ALA A 190 4.52 1.47 -5.56
CA ALA A 190 5.04 0.98 -6.83
C ALA A 190 6.47 0.48 -6.64
N TYR A 191 6.81 -0.61 -7.31
CA TYR A 191 8.14 -1.25 -7.29
C TYR A 191 8.63 -1.48 -8.72
N ARG A 192 9.95 -1.46 -8.92
CA ARG A 192 10.54 -2.09 -10.10
C ARG A 192 10.61 -3.60 -9.88
N ALA A 193 10.35 -4.41 -10.90
CA ALA A 193 10.42 -5.87 -10.77
C ALA A 193 11.82 -6.33 -10.32
N SER A 194 12.88 -5.71 -10.82
CA SER A 194 14.27 -5.96 -10.38
C SER A 194 14.47 -5.79 -8.87
N PHE A 195 13.81 -4.78 -8.27
CA PHE A 195 13.84 -4.59 -6.82
C PHE A 195 13.13 -5.74 -6.09
N LEU A 196 11.96 -6.19 -6.56
CA LEU A 196 11.23 -7.30 -5.95
C LEU A 196 12.04 -8.60 -5.97
N TYR A 197 12.77 -8.85 -7.07
CA TYR A 197 13.67 -10.01 -7.16
C TYR A 197 14.81 -9.93 -6.15
N ALA A 198 15.42 -8.76 -5.96
CA ALA A 198 16.48 -8.57 -4.97
C ALA A 198 15.93 -8.66 -3.52
N TYR A 199 14.79 -8.04 -3.24
CA TYR A 199 14.17 -7.99 -1.91
C TYR A 199 13.91 -9.36 -1.31
N ARG A 200 13.45 -10.31 -2.12
CA ARG A 200 13.17 -11.70 -1.71
C ARG A 200 14.35 -12.37 -1.03
N ASP A 201 15.56 -12.06 -1.47
CA ASP A 201 16.79 -12.73 -1.00
C ASP A 201 17.38 -12.06 0.25
N TRP A 202 16.81 -10.94 0.73
CA TRP A 202 17.29 -10.24 1.92
C TRP A 202 16.65 -10.77 3.20
N PRO A 203 17.46 -10.96 4.25
CA PRO A 203 16.90 -11.26 5.57
C PRO A 203 16.12 -10.05 6.12
N PRO A 204 15.16 -10.28 7.01
CA PRO A 204 14.46 -9.19 7.71
C PRO A 204 15.45 -8.25 8.42
N ALA A 205 15.27 -6.94 8.23
CA ALA A 205 16.16 -5.92 8.75
C ALA A 205 15.77 -5.49 10.18
N THR A 206 16.73 -5.00 10.96
CA THR A 206 16.48 -4.64 12.37
C THR A 206 15.43 -3.55 12.52
N LEU A 207 15.51 -2.49 11.70
CA LEU A 207 14.53 -1.39 11.78
C LEU A 207 13.14 -1.84 11.36
N GLU A 208 13.05 -2.68 10.32
CA GLU A 208 11.80 -3.31 9.90
C GLU A 208 11.13 -4.09 11.03
N GLN A 209 11.91 -4.88 11.76
CA GLN A 209 11.39 -5.70 12.88
C GLN A 209 10.93 -4.86 14.06
N LEU A 210 11.66 -3.77 14.39
CA LEU A 210 11.32 -2.89 15.50
C LEU A 210 10.05 -2.07 15.22
N GLU A 211 9.98 -1.47 14.03
CA GLU A 211 8.86 -0.61 13.64
C GLU A 211 7.69 -1.40 13.02
N GLN A 212 7.91 -2.69 12.65
CA GLN A 212 6.96 -3.50 11.87
C GLN A 212 6.57 -2.79 10.56
N LEU A 213 7.60 -2.33 9.81
CA LEU A 213 7.49 -1.56 8.57
C LEU A 213 8.43 -2.15 7.52
N GLU A 214 7.88 -2.87 6.54
CA GLU A 214 8.60 -3.61 5.48
C GLU A 214 9.52 -2.70 4.64
N GLN A 215 9.11 -1.46 4.38
CA GLN A 215 9.88 -0.51 3.57
C GLN A 215 11.20 -0.08 4.23
N LEU A 216 11.36 -0.27 5.52
CA LEU A 216 12.63 0.02 6.21
C LEU A 216 13.73 -0.97 5.81
N ARG A 217 13.39 -2.21 5.39
CA ARG A 217 14.36 -3.15 4.82
C ARG A 217 15.01 -2.54 3.57
N ALA A 218 14.20 -1.97 2.68
CA ALA A 218 14.72 -1.31 1.48
C ALA A 218 15.67 -0.14 1.81
N LEU A 219 15.29 0.74 2.75
CA LEU A 219 16.14 1.85 3.17
C LEU A 219 17.46 1.37 3.79
N GLN A 220 17.44 0.31 4.62
CA GLN A 220 18.65 -0.26 5.22
C GLN A 220 19.58 -0.91 4.17
N HIS A 221 19.04 -1.38 3.04
CA HIS A 221 19.82 -1.85 1.90
C HIS A 221 20.23 -0.74 0.92
N GLY A 222 19.98 0.53 1.26
CA GLY A 222 20.41 1.69 0.46
C GLY A 222 19.52 2.01 -0.74
N HIS A 223 18.33 1.41 -0.85
CA HIS A 223 17.39 1.70 -1.92
C HIS A 223 16.60 2.98 -1.65
N ALA A 224 16.48 3.81 -2.68
CA ALA A 224 15.69 5.03 -2.59
C ALA A 224 14.19 4.75 -2.75
N ILE A 225 13.39 5.41 -1.91
CA ILE A 225 11.93 5.39 -1.94
C ILE A 225 11.44 6.80 -2.24
N GLN A 226 10.81 7.00 -3.39
CA GLN A 226 10.17 8.26 -3.75
C GLN A 226 8.84 8.41 -3.02
N VAL A 227 8.61 9.56 -2.37
CA VAL A 227 7.37 9.86 -1.63
C VAL A 227 6.73 11.11 -2.23
N ALA A 228 5.55 10.97 -2.80
CA ALA A 228 4.77 12.09 -3.31
C ALA A 228 3.58 12.40 -2.40
N LEU A 229 3.11 13.64 -2.41
CA LEU A 229 1.82 13.97 -1.79
C LEU A 229 0.70 13.42 -2.67
N ALA A 230 -0.27 12.74 -2.04
CA ALA A 230 -1.42 12.17 -2.72
C ALA A 230 -2.24 13.26 -3.41
N CYS A 231 -2.64 13.02 -4.66
CA CYS A 231 -3.45 13.95 -5.45
C CYS A 231 -4.93 13.97 -5.03
N GLU A 232 -5.37 12.92 -4.32
CA GLU A 232 -6.70 12.78 -3.75
C GLU A 232 -6.60 12.19 -2.35
N ALA A 233 -7.62 12.42 -1.52
CA ALA A 233 -7.70 11.79 -0.20
C ALA A 233 -7.85 10.28 -0.33
N ASN A 234 -7.09 9.51 0.46
CA ASN A 234 -7.24 8.06 0.54
C ASN A 234 -8.20 7.69 1.68
N PRO A 235 -9.42 7.17 1.37
CA PRO A 235 -10.31 6.68 2.40
C PRO A 235 -9.65 5.54 3.18
N ALA A 236 -9.89 5.49 4.49
CA ALA A 236 -9.32 4.44 5.33
C ALA A 236 -9.79 3.05 4.88
N GLY A 237 -8.86 2.10 4.83
CA GLY A 237 -9.14 0.69 4.54
C GLY A 237 -10.02 0.02 5.59
N VAL A 238 -10.33 -1.24 5.37
CA VAL A 238 -11.16 -2.07 6.26
C VAL A 238 -10.26 -2.93 7.12
N ASP A 239 -10.15 -2.63 8.41
CA ASP A 239 -9.37 -3.40 9.38
C ASP A 239 -10.22 -3.98 10.51
N THR A 240 -11.35 -3.35 10.81
CA THR A 240 -12.30 -3.71 11.86
C THR A 240 -13.71 -3.92 11.29
N ALA A 241 -14.61 -4.48 12.10
CA ALA A 241 -16.01 -4.60 11.73
C ALA A 241 -16.68 -3.23 11.53
N GLU A 242 -16.28 -2.23 12.33
CA GLU A 242 -16.78 -0.86 12.17
C GLU A 242 -16.35 -0.24 10.84
N ASP A 243 -15.11 -0.50 10.41
CA ASP A 243 -14.64 -0.07 9.08
C ASP A 243 -15.47 -0.70 7.95
N LEU A 244 -15.76 -1.99 8.08
CA LEU A 244 -16.60 -2.70 7.11
C LEU A 244 -17.98 -2.07 6.99
N GLU A 245 -18.64 -1.78 8.11
CA GLU A 245 -19.96 -1.13 8.10
C GLU A 245 -19.90 0.29 7.54
N ARG A 246 -18.83 1.04 7.81
CA ARG A 246 -18.60 2.36 7.22
C ARG A 246 -18.52 2.28 5.70
N VAL A 247 -17.78 1.31 5.15
CA VAL A 247 -17.67 1.11 3.70
C VAL A 247 -18.99 0.65 3.08
N ARG A 248 -19.71 -0.28 3.73
CA ARG A 248 -21.06 -0.70 3.31
C ARG A 248 -22.02 0.49 3.21
N ALA A 249 -22.06 1.32 4.25
CA ALA A 249 -22.89 2.50 4.27
C ALA A 249 -22.49 3.55 3.21
N HIS A 250 -21.20 3.66 2.88
CA HIS A 250 -20.73 4.55 1.83
C HIS A 250 -21.20 4.08 0.45
N LEU A 251 -21.01 2.81 0.12
CA LEU A 251 -21.38 2.26 -1.18
C LEU A 251 -22.88 2.20 -1.40
N ALA A 252 -23.69 1.96 -0.34
CA ALA A 252 -25.15 2.00 -0.43
C ALA A 252 -25.71 3.40 -0.76
N ARG A 253 -24.96 4.47 -0.52
CA ARG A 253 -25.36 5.86 -0.86
C ARG A 253 -24.96 6.28 -2.27
N THR A 254 -24.04 5.54 -2.89
CA THR A 254 -23.47 5.88 -4.22
C THR A 254 -24.03 5.02 -5.34
N GLN A 255 -24.87 4.04 -5.03
CA GLN A 255 -25.72 3.28 -5.97
C GLN A 255 -27.08 3.96 -6.14
#